data_6af82ce78b4bceff447c3603d861c144
#
_entry.id   6af82ce78b4bceff447c3603d861c144
#
_cell.length_a   1.000
_cell.length_b   1.000
_cell.length_c   1.000
_cell.angle_alpha   90.00
_cell.angle_beta   90.00
_cell.angle_gamma   90.00
#
_symmetry.space_group_name_H-M   'P 1'
#
loop_
_entity.id
_entity.type
_entity.pdbx_description
1 polymer ?
#
loop_
_entity_poly.entity_id
_entity_poly.type
_entity_poly.pdbx_seq_one_letter_code
_entity_poly.pdbx_strand_id
1 'polypeptide(L)'
;MALNFKIICHKNSENLHLKLTGDFDGSSAYELINTLKKYNGNAGKVFVDTCSLLSVHPFGLDVLQKNISIKRLSHGLTFTGKYGDTIAPQ
;
A
#
# COMPACT_ATOMS: atom_id res chain seq x y z
N MET A 1 -4.53 -3.58 -16.33
CA MET A 1 -5.21 -3.85 -15.07
C MET A 1 -4.74 -5.18 -14.49
N ALA A 2 -4.33 -5.18 -13.25
CA ALA A 2 -3.85 -6.40 -12.58
C ALA A 2 -5.05 -7.17 -12.02
N LEU A 3 -5.46 -8.23 -12.70
CA LEU A 3 -6.63 -9.01 -12.29
C LEU A 3 -6.38 -9.86 -11.06
N ASN A 4 -5.11 -10.11 -10.73
CA ASN A 4 -4.74 -10.94 -9.58
C ASN A 4 -4.37 -10.13 -8.34
N PHE A 5 -4.47 -8.82 -8.40
CA PHE A 5 -4.12 -7.98 -7.26
C PHE A 5 -5.21 -8.00 -6.19
N LYS A 6 -4.80 -8.20 -4.95
CA LYS A 6 -5.73 -8.18 -3.81
C LYS A 6 -5.08 -7.52 -2.62
N ILE A 7 -5.91 -6.87 -1.81
CA ILE A 7 -5.50 -6.29 -0.54
C ILE A 7 -6.27 -7.03 0.55
N ILE A 8 -5.54 -7.69 1.44
CA ILE A 8 -6.13 -8.39 2.57
C ILE A 8 -5.94 -7.52 3.80
N CYS A 9 -7.04 -7.08 4.39
CA CYS A 9 -7.02 -6.19 5.54
C CYS A 9 -7.18 -6.98 6.83
N HIS A 10 -6.32 -6.68 7.79
CA HIS A 10 -6.42 -7.26 9.12
C HIS A 10 -6.23 -6.15 10.14
N LYS A 11 -7.28 -5.81 10.86
CA LYS A 11 -7.21 -4.79 11.89
C LYS A 11 -6.96 -5.43 13.24
N ASN A 12 -5.95 -4.94 13.95
CA ASN A 12 -5.53 -5.48 15.24
C ASN A 12 -5.42 -4.32 16.22
N SER A 13 -6.35 -4.22 17.16
CA SER A 13 -6.39 -3.15 18.14
C SER A 13 -6.38 -1.78 17.46
N GLU A 14 -5.27 -1.06 17.55
CA GLU A 14 -5.11 0.28 16.98
C GLU A 14 -4.37 0.26 15.65
N ASN A 15 -3.88 -0.89 15.23
CA ASN A 15 -3.05 -1.00 14.03
C ASN A 15 -3.81 -1.68 12.90
N LEU A 16 -3.49 -1.29 11.68
CA LEU A 16 -4.05 -1.90 10.48
C LEU A 16 -2.92 -2.58 9.72
N HIS A 17 -3.14 -3.84 9.34
CA HIS A 17 -2.21 -4.60 8.53
C HIS A 17 -2.83 -4.88 7.18
N LEU A 18 -2.16 -4.47 6.12
CA LEU A 18 -2.58 -4.69 4.75
C LEU A 18 -1.59 -5.62 4.08
N LYS A 19 -2.07 -6.74 3.57
CA LYS A 19 -1.23 -7.67 2.82
C LYS A 19 -1.56 -7.53 1.34
N LEU A 20 -0.56 -7.18 0.54
CA LEU A 20 -0.72 -7.03 -0.89
C LEU A 20 -0.30 -8.32 -1.59
N THR A 21 -1.12 -8.78 -2.53
CA THR A 21 -0.81 -9.98 -3.32
C THR A 21 -0.98 -9.68 -4.80
N GLY A 22 -0.26 -10.43 -5.64
CA GLY A 22 -0.37 -10.31 -7.09
C GLY A 22 0.55 -9.27 -7.69
N ASP A 23 0.13 -8.66 -8.78
CA ASP A 23 0.94 -7.68 -9.50
C ASP A 23 0.55 -6.26 -9.12
N PHE A 24 1.56 -5.47 -8.79
CA PHE A 24 1.35 -4.08 -8.36
C PHE A 24 1.58 -3.15 -9.56
N ASP A 25 0.51 -2.73 -10.22
CA ASP A 25 0.53 -1.80 -11.33
C ASP A 25 -0.20 -0.49 -10.97
N GLY A 26 -0.50 0.34 -11.95
CA GLY A 26 -1.18 1.61 -11.70
C GLY A 26 -2.55 1.44 -11.05
N SER A 27 -3.35 0.48 -11.52
CA SER A 27 -4.67 0.25 -10.92
C SER A 27 -4.55 -0.30 -9.51
N SER A 28 -3.53 -1.14 -9.25
CA SER A 28 -3.25 -1.65 -7.90
C SER A 28 -2.89 -0.50 -6.96
N ALA A 29 -2.10 0.45 -7.44
CA ALA A 29 -1.73 1.62 -6.66
C ALA A 29 -2.96 2.43 -6.25
N TYR A 30 -3.90 2.64 -7.17
CA TYR A 30 -5.14 3.35 -6.86
C TYR A 30 -5.99 2.61 -5.84
N GLU A 31 -6.07 1.27 -5.93
CA GLU A 31 -6.78 0.48 -4.94
C GLU A 31 -6.17 0.67 -3.56
N LEU A 32 -4.84 0.62 -3.47
CA LEU A 32 -4.15 0.83 -2.19
C LEU A 32 -4.39 2.23 -1.66
N ILE A 33 -4.31 3.25 -2.52
CA ILE A 33 -4.55 4.63 -2.13
C ILE A 33 -5.97 4.79 -1.57
N ASN A 34 -6.96 4.22 -2.24
CA ASN A 34 -8.34 4.30 -1.78
C ASN A 34 -8.52 3.60 -0.43
N THR A 35 -7.85 2.47 -0.24
CA THR A 35 -7.88 1.76 1.04
C THR A 35 -7.25 2.60 2.15
N LEU A 36 -6.11 3.21 1.88
CA LEU A 36 -5.44 4.06 2.86
C LEU A 36 -6.29 5.27 3.23
N LYS A 37 -6.95 5.89 2.26
CA LYS A 37 -7.84 7.03 2.52
C LYS A 37 -9.02 6.62 3.39
N LYS A 38 -9.55 5.44 3.16
CA LYS A 38 -10.67 4.92 3.95
C LYS A 38 -10.33 4.78 5.42
N TYR A 39 -9.09 4.40 5.72
CA TYR A 39 -8.65 4.19 7.10
C TYR A 39 -7.84 5.35 7.67
N ASN A 40 -7.67 6.42 6.91
CA ASN A 40 -6.87 7.56 7.36
C ASN A 40 -7.49 8.20 8.60
N GLY A 41 -6.68 8.29 9.66
CA GLY A 41 -7.14 8.85 10.93
C GLY A 41 -7.89 7.86 11.82
N ASN A 42 -8.17 6.67 11.33
CA ASN A 42 -8.94 5.66 12.08
C ASN A 42 -8.05 4.54 12.64
N ALA A 43 -6.77 4.54 12.32
CA ALA A 43 -5.82 3.56 12.81
C ALA A 43 -4.58 4.29 13.30
N GLY A 44 -3.95 3.75 14.34
CA GLY A 44 -2.73 4.34 14.88
C GLY A 44 -1.55 4.18 13.93
N LYS A 45 -1.38 2.97 13.40
CA LYS A 45 -0.33 2.67 12.44
C LYS A 45 -0.87 1.76 11.35
N VAL A 46 -0.32 1.90 10.15
CA VAL A 46 -0.68 1.05 9.02
C VAL A 46 0.59 0.36 8.52
N PHE A 47 0.56 -0.96 8.51
CA PHE A 47 1.66 -1.77 8.01
C PHE A 47 1.24 -2.40 6.69
N VAL A 48 2.00 -2.17 5.65
CA VAL A 48 1.72 -2.72 4.31
C VAL A 48 2.77 -3.78 4.01
N ASP A 49 2.34 -5.05 3.99
CA ASP A 49 3.21 -6.17 3.71
C ASP A 49 3.26 -6.43 2.21
N THR A 50 4.47 -6.45 1.67
CA THR A 50 4.71 -6.64 0.24
C THR A 50 5.31 -7.99 -0.11
N CYS A 51 5.45 -8.91 0.85
CA CYS A 51 6.10 -10.20 0.61
C CYS A 51 5.38 -11.06 -0.42
N SER A 52 4.07 -10.91 -0.56
CA SER A 52 3.27 -11.72 -1.47
C SER A 52 3.07 -11.10 -2.84
N LEU A 53 3.67 -9.95 -3.10
CA LEU A 53 3.62 -9.35 -4.43
C LEU A 53 4.48 -10.16 -5.40
N LEU A 54 3.96 -10.40 -6.59
CA LEU A 54 4.65 -11.11 -7.66
C LEU A 54 5.51 -10.18 -8.49
N SER A 55 5.05 -8.96 -8.69
CA SER A 55 5.79 -7.96 -9.45
C SER A 55 5.39 -6.56 -9.02
N VAL A 56 6.26 -5.60 -9.28
CA VAL A 56 6.00 -4.18 -8.99
C VAL A 56 6.38 -3.40 -10.25
N HIS A 57 5.38 -2.77 -10.85
CA HIS A 57 5.58 -1.98 -12.07
C HIS A 57 5.95 -0.54 -11.75
N PRO A 58 6.91 0.05 -12.47
CA PRO A 58 7.35 1.43 -12.18
C PRO A 58 6.23 2.45 -12.19
N PHE A 59 5.25 2.29 -13.07
CA PHE A 59 4.11 3.20 -13.13
C PHE A 59 3.28 3.13 -11.84
N GLY A 60 3.10 1.92 -11.31
CA GLY A 60 2.40 1.75 -10.04
C GLY A 60 3.11 2.44 -8.88
N LEU A 61 4.45 2.33 -8.85
CA LEU A 61 5.25 3.01 -7.85
C LEU A 61 5.09 4.52 -7.95
N ASP A 62 5.14 5.05 -9.16
CA ASP A 62 5.03 6.48 -9.39
C ASP A 62 3.68 7.01 -8.92
N VAL A 63 2.60 6.33 -9.29
CA VAL A 63 1.25 6.69 -8.86
C VAL A 63 1.14 6.69 -7.34
N LEU A 64 1.64 5.63 -6.70
CA LEU A 64 1.56 5.49 -5.26
C LEU A 64 2.34 6.59 -4.55
N GLN A 65 3.59 6.78 -4.92
CA GLN A 65 4.47 7.74 -4.23
C GLN A 65 3.96 9.17 -4.37
N LYS A 66 3.48 9.54 -5.55
CA LYS A 66 2.92 10.87 -5.76
C LYS A 66 1.68 11.11 -4.90
N ASN A 67 0.78 10.12 -4.86
CA ASN A 67 -0.46 10.29 -4.12
C ASN A 67 -0.24 10.28 -2.60
N ILE A 68 0.69 9.46 -2.11
CA ILE A 68 1.03 9.46 -0.70
C ILE A 68 1.56 10.84 -0.28
N SER A 69 2.44 11.42 -1.08
CA SER A 69 3.02 12.72 -0.81
C SER A 69 1.96 13.83 -0.84
N ILE A 70 1.17 13.88 -1.90
CA ILE A 70 0.17 14.93 -2.09
C ILE A 70 -0.93 14.87 -1.03
N LYS A 71 -1.39 13.67 -0.70
CA LYS A 71 -2.51 13.48 0.22
C LYS A 71 -2.10 13.25 1.66
N ARG A 72 -0.81 13.31 1.94
CA ARG A 72 -0.24 13.13 3.28
C ARG A 72 -0.67 11.81 3.92
N LEU A 73 -0.69 10.74 3.12
CA LEU A 73 -1.08 9.43 3.60
C LEU A 73 0.06 8.69 4.31
N SER A 74 1.26 9.25 4.33
CA SER A 74 2.43 8.59 4.89
C SER A 74 2.46 8.56 6.42
N HIS A 75 1.58 9.31 7.09
CA HIS A 75 1.56 9.36 8.55
C HIS A 75 1.23 7.99 9.15
N GLY A 76 2.15 7.44 9.92
CA GLY A 76 1.97 6.12 10.52
C GLY A 76 2.04 4.96 9.55
N LEU A 77 2.45 5.19 8.31
CA LEU A 77 2.49 4.19 7.25
C LEU A 77 3.89 3.57 7.16
N THR A 78 3.95 2.24 7.21
CA THR A 78 5.20 1.49 7.09
C THR A 78 5.03 0.38 6.06
N PHE A 79 5.95 0.32 5.11
CA PHE A 79 5.98 -0.76 4.13
C PHE A 79 6.99 -1.81 4.58
N THR A 80 6.54 -3.06 4.61
CA THR A 80 7.38 -4.19 5.06
C THR A 80 7.49 -5.23 3.95
N GLY A 81 8.42 -6.16 4.11
CA GLY A 81 8.57 -7.29 3.23
C GLY A 81 9.54 -7.04 2.08
N LYS A 82 9.48 -7.95 1.12
CA LYS A 82 10.42 -8.03 0.00
C LYS A 82 10.56 -6.74 -0.81
N TYR A 83 9.46 -6.04 -1.04
CA TYR A 83 9.45 -4.80 -1.81
C TYR A 83 9.27 -3.56 -0.95
N GLY A 84 9.41 -3.70 0.37
CA GLY A 84 9.17 -2.60 1.29
C GLY A 84 9.99 -1.35 0.96
N ASP A 85 11.30 -1.51 0.77
CA ASP A 85 12.18 -0.39 0.46
C ASP A 85 11.93 0.18 -0.93
N THR A 86 11.50 -0.65 -1.87
CA THR A 86 11.21 -0.22 -3.24
C THR A 86 9.95 0.66 -3.28
N ILE A 87 8.93 0.28 -2.54
CA ILE A 87 7.62 0.94 -2.58
C ILE A 87 7.58 2.16 -1.65
N ALA A 88 8.30 2.11 -0.54
CA ALA A 88 8.27 3.19 0.43
C ALA A 88 8.66 4.53 -0.21
N PRO A 89 7.96 5.62 0.12
CA PRO A 89 8.31 6.94 -0.40
C PRO A 89 9.73 7.33 0.00
N GLN A 90 10.42 7.95 -0.94
CA GLN A 90 11.79 8.43 -0.73
C GLN A 90 11.80 9.81 -0.12
#